data_37ad89d2ec5fecf4b9a1123e9f093484
#
_entry.id   37ad89d2ec5fecf4b9a1123e9f093484
#
_cell.length_a   1.000
_cell.length_b   1.000
_cell.length_c   1.000
_cell.angle_alpha   90.00
_cell.angle_beta   90.00
_cell.angle_gamma   90.00
#
_symmetry.space_group_name_H-M   'P 1'
#
loop_
_entity.id
_entity.type
_entity.pdbx_description
1 polymer ?
#
loop_
_entity_poly.entity_id
_entity_poly.type
_entity_poly.pdbx_seq_one_letter_code
_entity_poly.pdbx_strand_id
1 'polypeptide(L)'
;MNHLETDAIVRAALVEDIGGGDVTTELLPEAMCPARGTLLAKAPGVLCGGGVALRCFQLLDEAVKAELFVTDGSELKDGSEIGEIRGSAATLLVAERVALNFLQHLSGVATIARRMAVRAVPHGIRIVETRKTMPGMRALEKYAVQIGGGYNHRHDLSSAVLLKDNHFALSQLSPGDLVRYARANASHALRVIAEATDPELVEELAAAGADVILLDNFAPEEVRLAVRTIAGRAVVEVSGGVNEANLDAYLIPGVDVISIGALTHSVHALDISLEIEPA
;
A
#
# COMPACT_ATOMS: atom_id res chain seq x y z
N MET A 1 4.58 -10.05 -6.79
CA MET A 1 3.90 -9.04 -7.66
C MET A 1 3.57 -9.66 -9.01
N ASN A 2 2.42 -9.36 -9.60
CA ASN A 2 2.04 -9.88 -10.93
C ASN A 2 2.76 -9.07 -12.02
N HIS A 3 3.66 -9.70 -12.77
CA HIS A 3 4.45 -9.00 -13.81
C HIS A 3 3.59 -8.39 -14.93
N LEU A 4 2.49 -9.02 -15.33
CA LEU A 4 1.60 -8.48 -16.35
C LEU A 4 0.92 -7.20 -15.90
N GLU A 5 0.47 -7.16 -14.66
CA GLU A 5 -0.16 -5.97 -14.06
C GLU A 5 0.86 -4.84 -13.86
N THR A 6 2.05 -5.18 -13.37
CA THR A 6 3.16 -4.23 -13.22
C THR A 6 3.55 -3.60 -14.56
N ASP A 7 3.73 -4.40 -15.59
CA ASP A 7 4.08 -3.90 -16.93
C ASP A 7 3.01 -2.97 -17.51
N ALA A 8 1.72 -3.29 -17.27
CA ALA A 8 0.63 -2.43 -17.73
C ALA A 8 0.66 -1.05 -17.04
N ILE A 9 0.90 -1.03 -15.72
CA ILE A 9 0.99 0.22 -14.93
C ILE A 9 2.20 1.04 -15.40
N VAL A 10 3.38 0.41 -15.52
CA VAL A 10 4.61 1.10 -15.94
C VAL A 10 4.49 1.65 -17.36
N ARG A 11 3.92 0.87 -18.31
CA ARG A 11 3.69 1.36 -19.68
C ARG A 11 2.76 2.57 -19.71
N ALA A 12 1.69 2.56 -18.92
CA ALA A 12 0.78 3.70 -18.85
C ALA A 12 1.48 4.97 -18.35
N ALA A 13 2.33 4.85 -17.32
CA ALA A 13 3.09 5.96 -16.78
C ALA A 13 4.15 6.48 -17.78
N LEU A 14 4.86 5.58 -18.48
CA LEU A 14 5.80 5.97 -19.52
C LEU A 14 5.12 6.67 -20.70
N VAL A 15 3.94 6.19 -21.12
CA VAL A 15 3.15 6.84 -22.19
C VAL A 15 2.70 8.24 -21.76
N GLU A 16 2.30 8.42 -20.50
CA GLU A 16 1.89 9.71 -19.95
C GLU A 16 3.05 10.73 -19.99
N ASP A 17 4.25 10.31 -19.55
CA ASP A 17 5.39 11.22 -19.38
C ASP A 17 6.09 11.51 -20.71
N ILE A 18 6.28 10.52 -21.57
CA ILE A 18 6.97 10.67 -22.87
C ILE A 18 6.11 11.47 -23.86
N GLY A 19 4.79 11.25 -23.86
CA GLY A 19 3.88 11.94 -24.78
C GLY A 19 4.29 11.79 -26.26
N GLY A 20 4.67 12.89 -26.89
CA GLY A 20 5.13 12.94 -28.27
C GLY A 20 6.64 12.80 -28.49
N GLY A 21 7.42 12.62 -27.42
CA GLY A 21 8.88 12.48 -27.44
C GLY A 21 9.58 13.40 -26.44
N ASP A 22 10.84 13.13 -26.12
CA ASP A 22 11.67 13.97 -25.23
C ASP A 22 12.48 14.98 -26.05
N VAL A 23 11.89 16.14 -26.27
CA VAL A 23 12.48 17.22 -27.06
C VAL A 23 13.81 17.72 -26.50
N THR A 24 14.10 17.55 -25.22
CA THR A 24 15.36 17.94 -24.60
C THR A 24 16.47 16.94 -24.95
N THR A 25 16.19 15.65 -24.75
CA THR A 25 17.15 14.58 -25.04
C THR A 25 17.42 14.47 -26.54
N GLU A 26 16.44 14.74 -27.42
CA GLU A 26 16.61 14.77 -28.87
C GLU A 26 17.60 15.86 -29.34
N LEU A 27 17.80 16.91 -28.55
CA LEU A 27 18.79 17.97 -28.83
C LEU A 27 20.20 17.67 -28.30
N LEU A 28 20.36 16.57 -27.53
CA LEU A 28 21.66 16.20 -26.98
C LEU A 28 22.49 15.39 -28.02
N PRO A 29 23.61 15.91 -28.49
CA PRO A 29 24.44 15.20 -29.50
C PRO A 29 24.92 13.82 -29.01
N GLU A 30 25.14 13.69 -27.69
CA GLU A 30 25.62 12.48 -27.01
C GLU A 30 24.50 11.55 -26.56
N ALA A 31 23.24 11.79 -26.95
CA ALA A 31 22.08 11.02 -26.47
C ALA A 31 22.22 9.50 -26.65
N MET A 32 22.91 9.07 -27.71
CA MET A 32 23.15 7.64 -27.99
C MET A 32 24.46 7.09 -27.38
N CYS A 33 25.24 7.93 -26.68
CA CYS A 33 26.45 7.44 -26.02
C CYS A 33 26.11 6.54 -24.84
N PRO A 34 26.95 5.54 -24.53
CA PRO A 34 26.81 4.75 -23.33
C PRO A 34 26.84 5.61 -22.05
N ALA A 35 25.95 5.36 -21.15
CA ALA A 35 25.87 6.03 -19.85
C ALA A 35 25.59 5.03 -18.70
N ARG A 36 25.96 5.46 -17.52
CA ARG A 36 25.73 4.75 -16.27
C ARG A 36 24.91 5.64 -15.34
N GLY A 37 23.85 5.09 -14.75
CA GLY A 37 23.03 5.75 -13.73
C GLY A 37 23.13 5.01 -12.41
N THR A 38 23.42 5.72 -11.31
CA THR A 38 23.43 5.17 -9.94
C THR A 38 22.24 5.68 -9.16
N LEU A 39 21.42 4.77 -8.65
CA LEU A 39 20.29 5.09 -7.75
C LEU A 39 20.81 5.28 -6.33
N LEU A 40 20.53 6.45 -5.73
CA LEU A 40 21.00 6.84 -4.40
C LEU A 40 19.84 7.28 -3.51
N ALA A 41 19.78 6.74 -2.29
CA ALA A 41 18.92 7.27 -1.26
C ALA A 41 19.46 8.59 -0.72
N LYS A 42 18.60 9.60 -0.58
CA LYS A 42 18.92 10.91 0.01
C LYS A 42 18.29 11.10 1.40
N ALA A 43 17.60 10.06 1.89
CA ALA A 43 16.99 10.05 3.22
C ALA A 43 16.90 8.60 3.76
N PRO A 44 16.84 8.40 5.08
CA PRO A 44 16.62 7.09 5.67
C PRO A 44 15.19 6.59 5.42
N GLY A 45 15.05 5.30 5.11
CA GLY A 45 13.75 4.67 4.85
C GLY A 45 13.85 3.20 4.53
N VAL A 46 12.80 2.64 3.95
CA VAL A 46 12.72 1.24 3.52
C VAL A 46 12.57 1.21 2.00
N LEU A 47 13.47 0.52 1.31
CA LEU A 47 13.37 0.35 -0.13
C LEU A 47 12.11 -0.45 -0.50
N CYS A 48 11.39 0.03 -1.50
CA CYS A 48 10.33 -0.73 -2.16
C CYS A 48 10.12 -0.27 -3.59
N GLY A 49 9.90 -1.22 -4.50
CA GLY A 49 9.65 -0.94 -5.90
C GLY A 49 10.91 -0.92 -6.77
N GLY A 50 12.03 -1.46 -6.28
CA GLY A 50 13.26 -1.54 -7.06
C GLY A 50 13.05 -2.24 -8.41
N GLY A 51 12.37 -3.39 -8.43
CA GLY A 51 12.04 -4.09 -9.67
C GLY A 51 11.10 -3.30 -10.59
N VAL A 52 10.20 -2.48 -10.06
CA VAL A 52 9.31 -1.60 -10.85
C VAL A 52 10.12 -0.49 -11.50
N ALA A 53 11.04 0.14 -10.76
CA ALA A 53 11.92 1.18 -11.26
C ALA A 53 12.82 0.66 -12.40
N LEU A 54 13.46 -0.50 -12.23
CA LEU A 54 14.27 -1.10 -13.29
C LEU A 54 13.43 -1.42 -14.53
N ARG A 55 12.18 -1.83 -14.34
CA ARG A 55 11.28 -2.15 -15.44
C ARG A 55 10.96 -0.94 -16.33
N CYS A 56 10.98 0.28 -15.79
CA CYS A 56 10.81 1.50 -16.59
C CYS A 56 11.89 1.61 -17.67
N PHE A 57 13.13 1.34 -17.34
CA PHE A 57 14.24 1.37 -18.31
C PHE A 57 14.15 0.23 -19.31
N GLN A 58 13.91 -1.00 -18.84
CA GLN A 58 13.85 -2.20 -19.69
C GLN A 58 12.68 -2.21 -20.68
N LEU A 59 11.58 -1.51 -20.39
CA LEU A 59 10.45 -1.40 -21.32
C LEU A 59 10.71 -0.42 -22.47
N LEU A 60 11.65 0.50 -22.28
CA LEU A 60 12.10 1.41 -23.34
C LEU A 60 13.20 0.80 -24.20
N ASP A 61 14.11 0.05 -23.58
CA ASP A 61 15.24 -0.58 -24.27
C ASP A 61 15.63 -1.90 -23.58
N GLU A 62 15.39 -3.02 -24.25
CA GLU A 62 15.70 -4.37 -23.74
C GLU A 62 17.23 -4.61 -23.57
N ALA A 63 18.07 -3.80 -24.22
CA ALA A 63 19.53 -3.87 -24.09
C ALA A 63 20.05 -3.27 -22.77
N VAL A 64 19.22 -2.52 -22.02
CA VAL A 64 19.58 -1.96 -20.72
C VAL A 64 19.96 -3.06 -19.75
N LYS A 65 21.11 -2.89 -19.12
CA LYS A 65 21.58 -3.72 -18.01
C LYS A 65 21.31 -2.97 -16.71
N ALA A 66 20.59 -3.60 -15.80
CA ALA A 66 20.24 -2.98 -14.53
C ALA A 66 20.36 -3.99 -13.39
N GLU A 67 20.96 -3.57 -12.28
CA GLU A 67 21.22 -4.40 -11.10
C GLU A 67 20.86 -3.62 -9.85
N LEU A 68 20.20 -4.31 -8.90
CA LEU A 68 19.95 -3.79 -7.54
C LEU A 68 21.01 -4.37 -6.60
N PHE A 69 21.64 -3.52 -5.81
CA PHE A 69 22.61 -3.91 -4.78
C PHE A 69 21.91 -4.29 -3.47
N VAL A 70 20.68 -3.81 -3.29
CA VAL A 70 19.81 -4.09 -2.15
C VAL A 70 18.42 -4.50 -2.63
N THR A 71 17.71 -5.28 -1.83
CA THR A 71 16.39 -5.80 -2.17
C THR A 71 15.27 -4.98 -1.51
N ASP A 72 14.06 -5.07 -2.05
CA ASP A 72 12.87 -4.50 -1.40
C ASP A 72 12.77 -5.00 0.06
N GLY A 73 12.48 -4.09 0.99
CA GLY A 73 12.48 -4.34 2.43
C GLY A 73 13.78 -3.98 3.15
N SER A 74 14.87 -3.71 2.43
CA SER A 74 16.13 -3.25 3.00
C SER A 74 15.99 -1.86 3.61
N GLU A 75 16.65 -1.63 4.76
CA GLU A 75 16.76 -0.31 5.35
C GLU A 75 17.81 0.51 4.62
N LEU A 76 17.43 1.72 4.24
CA LEU A 76 18.27 2.70 3.57
C LEU A 76 18.70 3.78 4.55
N LYS A 77 19.89 4.32 4.32
CA LYS A 77 20.43 5.53 4.96
C LYS A 77 20.71 6.56 3.89
N ASP A 78 20.88 7.81 4.27
CA ASP A 78 21.37 8.83 3.36
C ASP A 78 22.72 8.38 2.74
N GLY A 79 22.83 8.49 1.40
CA GLY A 79 23.96 8.03 0.61
C GLY A 79 23.98 6.52 0.30
N SER A 80 22.98 5.73 0.70
CA SER A 80 22.91 4.30 0.33
C SER A 80 22.77 4.14 -1.17
N GLU A 81 23.68 3.38 -1.79
CA GLU A 81 23.56 2.95 -3.20
C GLU A 81 22.52 1.84 -3.29
N ILE A 82 21.49 2.07 -4.12
CA ILE A 82 20.37 1.15 -4.31
C ILE A 82 20.62 0.20 -5.47
N GLY A 83 21.24 0.71 -6.54
CA GLY A 83 21.48 -0.07 -7.74
C GLY A 83 22.08 0.76 -8.86
N GLU A 84 22.38 0.10 -9.98
CA GLU A 84 23.02 0.69 -11.14
C GLU A 84 22.26 0.32 -12.43
N ILE A 85 22.17 1.27 -13.35
CA ILE A 85 21.56 1.10 -14.67
C ILE A 85 22.58 1.52 -15.72
N ARG A 86 22.79 0.69 -16.77
CA ARG A 86 23.67 0.97 -17.91
C ARG A 86 22.90 0.85 -19.22
N GLY A 87 22.97 1.89 -20.03
CA GLY A 87 22.28 1.95 -21.32
C GLY A 87 22.73 3.16 -22.12
N SER A 88 21.95 3.59 -23.12
CA SER A 88 22.18 4.87 -23.78
C SER A 88 21.79 6.02 -22.84
N ALA A 89 22.44 7.17 -22.93
CA ALA A 89 22.09 8.36 -22.18
C ALA A 89 20.61 8.73 -22.40
N ALA A 90 20.11 8.61 -23.63
CA ALA A 90 18.71 8.85 -23.97
C ALA A 90 17.76 7.96 -23.17
N THR A 91 18.00 6.66 -23.14
CA THR A 91 17.13 5.72 -22.40
C THR A 91 17.12 6.05 -20.90
N LEU A 92 18.29 6.36 -20.33
CA LEU A 92 18.37 6.69 -18.91
C LEU A 92 17.61 7.98 -18.59
N LEU A 93 17.80 9.04 -19.38
CA LEU A 93 17.15 10.34 -19.18
C LEU A 93 15.62 10.25 -19.32
N VAL A 94 15.14 9.55 -20.35
CA VAL A 94 13.70 9.40 -20.63
C VAL A 94 12.99 8.59 -19.54
N ALA A 95 13.60 7.53 -18.99
CA ALA A 95 12.98 6.69 -18.00
C ALA A 95 13.09 7.21 -16.56
N GLU A 96 14.09 8.07 -16.29
CA GLU A 96 14.46 8.52 -14.94
C GLU A 96 13.28 8.95 -14.08
N ARG A 97 12.48 9.89 -14.59
CA ARG A 97 11.42 10.51 -13.79
C ARG A 97 10.36 9.50 -13.39
N VAL A 98 9.90 8.68 -14.33
CA VAL A 98 8.90 7.64 -14.07
C VAL A 98 9.44 6.59 -13.10
N ALA A 99 10.67 6.14 -13.28
CA ALA A 99 11.33 5.18 -12.39
C ALA A 99 11.45 5.73 -10.97
N LEU A 100 11.89 6.98 -10.81
CA LEU A 100 12.02 7.64 -9.50
C LEU A 100 10.65 7.86 -8.85
N ASN A 101 9.62 8.24 -9.60
CA ASN A 101 8.28 8.44 -9.06
C ASN A 101 7.75 7.15 -8.43
N PHE A 102 7.88 6.00 -9.10
CA PHE A 102 7.50 4.72 -8.50
C PHE A 102 8.35 4.38 -7.28
N LEU A 103 9.66 4.48 -7.39
CA LEU A 103 10.59 4.07 -6.33
C LEU A 103 10.41 4.91 -5.07
N GLN A 104 10.31 6.23 -5.21
CA GLN A 104 10.12 7.17 -4.13
C GLN A 104 8.78 6.97 -3.43
N HIS A 105 7.69 6.84 -4.19
CA HIS A 105 6.35 6.65 -3.64
C HIS A 105 6.23 5.32 -2.89
N LEU A 106 6.63 4.20 -3.52
CA LEU A 106 6.52 2.88 -2.92
C LEU A 106 7.43 2.72 -1.70
N SER A 107 8.63 3.30 -1.73
CA SER A 107 9.51 3.34 -0.57
C SER A 107 8.94 4.19 0.56
N GLY A 108 8.24 5.28 0.25
CA GLY A 108 7.48 6.08 1.23
C GLY A 108 6.39 5.26 1.92
N VAL A 109 5.57 4.52 1.14
CA VAL A 109 4.54 3.60 1.66
C VAL A 109 5.16 2.53 2.57
N ALA A 110 6.23 1.86 2.11
CA ALA A 110 6.90 0.83 2.89
C ALA A 110 7.52 1.38 4.19
N THR A 111 8.06 2.59 4.14
CA THR A 111 8.68 3.25 5.30
C THR A 111 7.65 3.55 6.39
N ILE A 112 6.51 4.14 6.06
CA ILE A 112 5.45 4.40 7.05
C ILE A 112 4.84 3.10 7.55
N ALA A 113 4.61 2.12 6.67
CA ALA A 113 4.11 0.81 7.06
C ALA A 113 5.05 0.11 8.05
N ARG A 114 6.38 0.17 7.82
CA ARG A 114 7.40 -0.38 8.74
C ARG A 114 7.32 0.26 10.11
N ARG A 115 7.28 1.59 10.18
CA ARG A 115 7.23 2.31 11.45
C ARG A 115 6.01 1.95 12.28
N MET A 116 4.86 1.76 11.63
CA MET A 116 3.62 1.38 12.32
C MET A 116 3.58 -0.10 12.67
N ALA A 117 4.00 -0.99 11.76
CA ALA A 117 4.00 -2.43 11.99
C ALA A 117 4.90 -2.83 13.17
N VAL A 118 6.10 -2.26 13.25
CA VAL A 118 7.05 -2.54 14.35
C VAL A 118 6.44 -2.19 15.71
N ARG A 119 5.64 -1.13 15.81
CA ARG A 119 4.94 -0.74 17.06
C ARG A 119 3.79 -1.69 17.41
N ALA A 120 3.09 -2.21 16.39
CA ALA A 120 1.91 -3.07 16.61
C ALA A 120 2.25 -4.54 16.87
N VAL A 121 3.35 -5.05 16.31
CA VAL A 121 3.79 -6.47 16.45
C VAL A 121 3.88 -6.94 17.90
N PRO A 122 4.45 -6.20 18.87
CA PRO A 122 4.51 -6.64 20.28
C PRO A 122 3.14 -6.84 20.92
N HIS A 123 2.08 -6.23 20.36
CA HIS A 123 0.70 -6.33 20.82
C HIS A 123 -0.08 -7.44 20.10
N GLY A 124 0.53 -8.14 19.12
CA GLY A 124 -0.14 -9.13 18.28
C GLY A 124 -1.12 -8.52 17.26
N ILE A 125 -1.06 -7.21 17.03
CA ILE A 125 -1.98 -6.46 16.18
C ILE A 125 -1.39 -6.35 14.78
N ARG A 126 -2.21 -6.57 13.74
CA ARG A 126 -1.84 -6.41 12.34
C ARG A 126 -2.20 -5.02 11.84
N ILE A 127 -1.24 -4.34 11.25
CA ILE A 127 -1.48 -3.09 10.52
C ILE A 127 -1.82 -3.45 9.08
N VAL A 128 -2.93 -2.92 8.56
CA VAL A 128 -3.36 -3.11 7.17
C VAL A 128 -3.68 -1.77 6.51
N GLU A 129 -3.54 -1.72 5.20
CA GLU A 129 -4.06 -0.59 4.42
C GLU A 129 -5.57 -0.75 4.18
N THR A 130 -6.13 0.15 3.37
CA THR A 130 -7.53 0.14 2.94
C THR A 130 -7.62 0.15 1.41
N ARG A 131 -8.83 0.35 0.85
CA ARG A 131 -9.02 0.62 -0.58
C ARG A 131 -8.86 2.11 -0.96
N LYS A 132 -8.44 2.97 -0.02
CA LYS A 132 -8.11 4.38 -0.27
C LYS A 132 -6.71 4.48 -0.89
N THR A 133 -6.55 3.89 -2.07
CA THR A 133 -5.31 3.84 -2.86
C THR A 133 -5.38 4.83 -4.02
N MET A 134 -4.23 5.23 -4.55
CA MET A 134 -4.21 5.99 -5.80
C MET A 134 -4.82 5.15 -6.94
N PRO A 135 -5.67 5.74 -7.79
CA PRO A 135 -6.21 5.03 -8.95
C PRO A 135 -5.08 4.42 -9.79
N GLY A 136 -5.23 3.15 -10.15
CA GLY A 136 -4.22 2.40 -10.91
C GLY A 136 -3.03 1.87 -10.11
N MET A 137 -2.78 2.36 -8.88
CA MET A 137 -1.59 2.01 -8.09
C MET A 137 -1.83 0.93 -7.03
N ARG A 138 -3.07 0.45 -6.85
CA ARG A 138 -3.46 -0.40 -5.71
C ARG A 138 -2.59 -1.62 -5.52
N ALA A 139 -2.27 -2.34 -6.59
CA ALA A 139 -1.45 -3.55 -6.50
C ALA A 139 -0.04 -3.24 -5.97
N LEU A 140 0.54 -2.14 -6.43
CA LEU A 140 1.88 -1.70 -6.03
C LEU A 140 1.90 -1.14 -4.59
N GLU A 141 0.90 -0.35 -4.20
CA GLU A 141 0.80 0.21 -2.85
C GLU A 141 0.55 -0.90 -1.81
N LYS A 142 -0.33 -1.88 -2.11
CA LYS A 142 -0.54 -3.04 -1.24
C LYS A 142 0.72 -3.90 -1.11
N TYR A 143 1.47 -4.08 -2.19
CA TYR A 143 2.78 -4.71 -2.13
C TYR A 143 3.74 -3.95 -1.20
N ALA A 144 3.79 -2.61 -1.33
CA ALA A 144 4.66 -1.79 -0.51
C ALA A 144 4.30 -1.86 1.00
N VAL A 145 3.02 -1.94 1.34
CA VAL A 145 2.60 -2.16 2.73
C VAL A 145 3.13 -3.50 3.27
N GLN A 146 3.06 -4.58 2.47
CA GLN A 146 3.62 -5.88 2.86
C GLN A 146 5.15 -5.83 3.05
N ILE A 147 5.86 -5.15 2.14
CA ILE A 147 7.31 -4.94 2.25
C ILE A 147 7.66 -4.16 3.53
N GLY A 148 6.83 -3.22 3.93
CA GLY A 148 6.95 -2.52 5.21
C GLY A 148 6.69 -3.41 6.44
N GLY A 149 6.15 -4.62 6.29
CA GLY A 149 5.79 -5.52 7.39
C GLY A 149 4.33 -5.42 7.83
N GLY A 150 3.50 -4.68 7.09
CA GLY A 150 2.06 -4.70 7.23
C GLY A 150 1.42 -5.91 6.53
N TYR A 151 0.09 -5.95 6.57
CA TYR A 151 -0.72 -6.96 5.90
C TYR A 151 -1.71 -6.27 4.97
N ASN A 152 -2.36 -7.03 4.09
CA ASN A 152 -3.35 -6.47 3.17
C ASN A 152 -4.77 -6.70 3.68
N HIS A 153 -5.59 -5.65 3.62
CA HIS A 153 -7.04 -5.75 3.65
C HIS A 153 -7.55 -6.26 2.28
N ARG A 154 -8.87 -6.52 2.13
CA ARG A 154 -9.45 -6.95 0.85
C ARG A 154 -8.92 -6.10 -0.30
N HIS A 155 -8.55 -6.79 -1.40
CA HIS A 155 -7.94 -6.14 -2.55
C HIS A 155 -8.95 -5.26 -3.31
N ASP A 156 -10.15 -5.80 -3.52
CA ASP A 156 -11.22 -5.19 -4.31
C ASP A 156 -12.61 -5.50 -3.70
N LEU A 157 -13.67 -5.22 -4.45
CA LEU A 157 -15.03 -5.47 -4.01
C LEU A 157 -15.39 -6.95 -3.99
N SER A 158 -14.67 -7.79 -4.73
CA SER A 158 -14.93 -9.23 -4.83
C SER A 158 -14.23 -10.06 -3.75
N SER A 159 -13.24 -9.50 -3.04
CA SER A 159 -12.36 -10.24 -2.13
C SER A 159 -12.97 -10.51 -0.75
N ALA A 160 -13.98 -9.77 -0.33
CA ALA A 160 -14.78 -10.01 0.89
C ALA A 160 -16.06 -9.19 0.87
N VAL A 161 -17.10 -9.65 1.57
CA VAL A 161 -18.29 -8.85 1.87
C VAL A 161 -17.90 -7.82 2.93
N LEU A 162 -18.27 -6.56 2.72
CA LEU A 162 -18.14 -5.51 3.73
C LEU A 162 -19.43 -4.70 3.77
N LEU A 163 -20.22 -4.93 4.80
CA LEU A 163 -21.44 -4.20 5.10
C LEU A 163 -21.08 -2.92 5.86
N LYS A 164 -21.53 -1.80 5.33
CA LYS A 164 -21.27 -0.46 5.86
C LYS A 164 -22.59 0.24 6.24
N ASP A 165 -22.47 1.37 6.91
CA ASP A 165 -23.56 2.27 7.27
C ASP A 165 -24.59 2.46 6.14
N ASN A 166 -24.10 2.79 4.95
CA ASN A 166 -24.97 2.98 3.77
C ASN A 166 -25.69 1.69 3.32
N HIS A 167 -25.09 0.52 3.51
CA HIS A 167 -25.78 -0.75 3.21
C HIS A 167 -26.89 -1.01 4.23
N PHE A 168 -26.64 -0.73 5.51
CA PHE A 168 -27.65 -0.85 6.55
C PHE A 168 -28.80 0.14 6.34
N ALA A 169 -28.48 1.40 6.00
CA ALA A 169 -29.48 2.44 5.75
C ALA A 169 -30.39 2.16 4.55
N LEU A 170 -29.87 1.48 3.52
CA LEU A 170 -30.63 1.13 2.30
C LEU A 170 -31.37 -0.20 2.43
N SER A 171 -31.06 -1.03 3.45
CA SER A 171 -31.70 -2.32 3.66
C SER A 171 -33.03 -2.17 4.41
N GLN A 172 -33.99 -3.06 4.10
CA GLN A 172 -35.20 -3.23 4.92
C GLN A 172 -34.98 -4.21 6.07
N LEU A 173 -33.85 -4.90 6.11
CA LEU A 173 -33.46 -5.82 7.18
C LEU A 173 -32.77 -5.04 8.30
N SER A 174 -32.86 -5.53 9.53
CA SER A 174 -32.00 -5.03 10.61
C SER A 174 -30.52 -5.32 10.27
N PRO A 175 -29.55 -4.59 10.86
CA PRO A 175 -28.13 -4.85 10.64
C PRO A 175 -27.75 -6.32 10.89
N GLY A 176 -28.23 -6.93 11.98
CA GLY A 176 -27.98 -8.34 12.27
C GLY A 176 -28.62 -9.28 11.25
N ASP A 177 -29.86 -8.99 10.81
CA ASP A 177 -30.50 -9.79 9.78
C ASP A 177 -29.78 -9.68 8.43
N LEU A 178 -29.26 -8.50 8.07
CA LEU A 178 -28.47 -8.33 6.87
C LEU A 178 -27.15 -9.09 6.93
N VAL A 179 -26.49 -9.15 8.09
CA VAL A 179 -25.30 -10.00 8.30
C VAL A 179 -25.67 -11.48 8.10
N ARG A 180 -26.75 -11.97 8.73
CA ARG A 180 -27.22 -13.36 8.55
C ARG A 180 -27.56 -13.67 7.09
N TYR A 181 -28.24 -12.75 6.42
CA TYR A 181 -28.56 -12.88 5.00
C TYR A 181 -27.29 -12.94 4.12
N ALA A 182 -26.34 -12.04 4.37
CA ALA A 182 -25.08 -12.05 3.64
C ALA A 182 -24.29 -13.37 3.81
N ARG A 183 -24.22 -13.90 5.05
CA ARG A 183 -23.58 -15.19 5.34
C ARG A 183 -24.25 -16.36 4.63
N ALA A 184 -25.58 -16.36 4.55
CA ALA A 184 -26.33 -17.43 3.90
C ALA A 184 -26.22 -17.42 2.38
N ASN A 185 -25.98 -16.25 1.75
CA ASN A 185 -26.01 -16.07 0.30
C ASN A 185 -24.66 -15.80 -0.35
N ALA A 186 -23.64 -15.36 0.41
CA ALA A 186 -22.30 -15.19 -0.10
C ALA A 186 -21.60 -16.56 -0.30
N SER A 187 -20.56 -16.58 -1.15
CA SER A 187 -19.69 -17.76 -1.22
C SER A 187 -19.10 -18.09 0.14
N HIS A 188 -19.08 -19.39 0.51
CA HIS A 188 -18.50 -19.87 1.77
C HIS A 188 -17.01 -19.48 1.94
N ALA A 189 -16.32 -19.15 0.86
CA ALA A 189 -14.92 -18.72 0.88
C ALA A 189 -14.74 -17.23 1.24
N LEU A 190 -15.82 -16.44 1.26
CA LEU A 190 -15.76 -15.01 1.57
C LEU A 190 -16.10 -14.74 3.04
N ARG A 191 -15.29 -13.91 3.67
CA ARG A 191 -15.60 -13.36 5.01
C ARG A 191 -16.66 -12.28 4.91
N VAL A 192 -17.49 -12.20 5.91
CA VAL A 192 -18.48 -11.13 6.11
C VAL A 192 -17.93 -10.18 7.17
N ILE A 193 -17.55 -8.99 6.75
CA ILE A 193 -17.09 -7.88 7.57
C ILE A 193 -18.28 -6.95 7.76
N ALA A 194 -18.56 -6.54 8.99
CA ALA A 194 -19.62 -5.58 9.31
C ALA A 194 -19.05 -4.37 10.04
N GLU A 195 -19.33 -3.17 9.52
CA GLU A 195 -18.87 -1.91 10.08
C GLU A 195 -19.85 -1.46 11.17
N ALA A 196 -19.35 -1.23 12.37
CA ALA A 196 -20.07 -0.60 13.47
C ALA A 196 -19.63 0.86 13.59
N THR A 197 -20.58 1.78 13.51
CA THR A 197 -20.39 3.21 13.75
C THR A 197 -20.90 3.65 15.11
N ASP A 198 -21.55 2.74 15.83
CA ASP A 198 -22.13 2.94 17.15
C ASP A 198 -21.84 1.73 18.05
N PRO A 199 -21.44 1.93 19.34
CA PRO A 199 -21.23 0.86 20.30
C PRO A 199 -22.44 -0.06 20.51
N GLU A 200 -23.67 0.46 20.37
CA GLU A 200 -24.90 -0.33 20.53
C GLU A 200 -25.05 -1.41 19.44
N LEU A 201 -24.49 -1.17 18.25
CA LEU A 201 -24.55 -2.09 17.13
C LEU A 201 -23.62 -3.30 17.29
N VAL A 202 -22.56 -3.19 18.07
CA VAL A 202 -21.50 -4.20 18.21
C VAL A 202 -22.04 -5.56 18.65
N GLU A 203 -22.95 -5.57 19.65
CA GLU A 203 -23.54 -6.83 20.15
C GLU A 203 -24.42 -7.50 19.09
N GLU A 204 -25.25 -6.72 18.38
CA GLU A 204 -26.11 -7.25 17.32
C GLU A 204 -25.31 -7.90 16.19
N LEU A 205 -24.24 -7.25 15.74
CA LEU A 205 -23.35 -7.77 14.68
C LEU A 205 -22.61 -9.03 15.13
N ALA A 206 -22.13 -9.07 16.39
CA ALA A 206 -21.46 -10.23 16.95
C ALA A 206 -22.41 -11.42 17.10
N ALA A 207 -23.62 -11.19 17.60
CA ALA A 207 -24.66 -12.21 17.73
C ALA A 207 -25.16 -12.72 16.37
N ALA A 208 -25.12 -11.88 15.33
CA ALA A 208 -25.47 -12.26 13.97
C ALA A 208 -24.37 -13.09 13.28
N GLY A 209 -23.18 -13.19 13.89
CA GLY A 209 -22.07 -14.00 13.42
C GLY A 209 -21.22 -13.32 12.32
N ALA A 210 -21.04 -12.01 12.36
CA ALA A 210 -20.03 -11.34 11.53
C ALA A 210 -18.66 -11.98 11.77
N ASP A 211 -17.87 -12.22 10.70
CA ASP A 211 -16.52 -12.78 10.83
C ASP A 211 -15.53 -11.73 11.33
N VAL A 212 -15.77 -10.47 10.99
CA VAL A 212 -14.98 -9.30 11.41
C VAL A 212 -15.97 -8.18 11.79
N ILE A 213 -15.75 -7.53 12.91
CA ILE A 213 -16.44 -6.30 13.28
C ILE A 213 -15.45 -5.16 13.17
N LEU A 214 -15.70 -4.26 12.21
CA LEU A 214 -14.90 -3.07 11.96
C LEU A 214 -15.50 -1.91 12.75
N LEU A 215 -14.76 -1.45 13.75
CA LEU A 215 -15.12 -0.32 14.62
C LEU A 215 -14.66 0.98 13.92
N ASP A 216 -15.60 1.70 13.31
CA ASP A 216 -15.26 2.90 12.53
C ASP A 216 -15.36 4.17 13.36
N ASN A 217 -14.24 4.89 13.48
CA ASN A 217 -14.11 6.13 14.26
C ASN A 217 -14.40 6.02 15.76
N PHE A 218 -14.26 4.84 16.36
CA PHE A 218 -14.42 4.65 17.81
C PHE A 218 -13.26 5.30 18.58
N ALA A 219 -13.58 5.97 19.69
CA ALA A 219 -12.58 6.39 20.64
C ALA A 219 -11.94 5.18 21.35
N PRO A 220 -10.70 5.28 21.85
CA PRO A 220 -10.01 4.14 22.49
C PRO A 220 -10.81 3.48 23.63
N GLU A 221 -11.58 4.23 24.40
CA GLU A 221 -12.42 3.68 25.47
C GLU A 221 -13.63 2.88 24.94
N GLU A 222 -14.22 3.33 23.84
CA GLU A 222 -15.28 2.62 23.14
C GLU A 222 -14.76 1.33 22.51
N VAL A 223 -13.52 1.35 21.95
CA VAL A 223 -12.84 0.13 21.47
C VAL A 223 -12.66 -0.88 22.58
N ARG A 224 -12.24 -0.46 23.80
CA ARG A 224 -12.12 -1.36 24.96
C ARG A 224 -13.47 -2.00 25.35
N LEU A 225 -14.56 -1.23 25.29
CA LEU A 225 -15.89 -1.75 25.53
C LEU A 225 -16.30 -2.74 24.43
N ALA A 226 -16.12 -2.39 23.17
CA ALA A 226 -16.43 -3.25 22.02
C ALA A 226 -15.68 -4.59 22.06
N VAL A 227 -14.38 -4.58 22.40
CA VAL A 227 -13.59 -5.81 22.61
C VAL A 227 -14.25 -6.73 23.65
N ARG A 228 -14.67 -6.18 24.81
CA ARG A 228 -15.36 -6.97 25.84
C ARG A 228 -16.70 -7.49 25.36
N THR A 229 -17.46 -6.67 24.64
CA THR A 229 -18.75 -7.05 24.07
C THR A 229 -18.59 -8.17 23.03
N ILE A 230 -17.64 -8.06 22.14
CA ILE A 230 -17.37 -9.09 21.09
C ILE A 230 -16.90 -10.40 21.73
N ALA A 231 -16.10 -10.33 22.78
CA ALA A 231 -15.67 -11.50 23.59
C ALA A 231 -15.12 -12.66 22.73
N GLY A 232 -14.33 -12.38 21.70
CA GLY A 232 -13.71 -13.39 20.82
C GLY A 232 -14.66 -14.02 19.79
N ARG A 233 -15.91 -13.55 19.66
CA ARG A 233 -16.89 -14.07 18.68
C ARG A 233 -16.58 -13.65 17.24
N ALA A 234 -15.82 -12.57 17.04
CA ALA A 234 -15.40 -12.05 15.76
C ALA A 234 -13.99 -11.44 15.87
N VAL A 235 -13.32 -11.30 14.73
CA VAL A 235 -12.09 -10.49 14.62
C VAL A 235 -12.43 -9.03 14.89
N VAL A 236 -11.67 -8.36 15.74
CA VAL A 236 -11.85 -6.94 16.05
C VAL A 236 -10.92 -6.12 15.16
N GLU A 237 -11.50 -5.33 14.27
CA GLU A 237 -10.79 -4.40 13.42
C GLU A 237 -11.11 -2.95 13.84
N VAL A 238 -10.08 -2.13 14.04
CA VAL A 238 -10.24 -0.69 14.31
C VAL A 238 -9.94 0.08 13.03
N SER A 239 -10.78 1.04 12.70
CA SER A 239 -10.66 1.91 11.52
C SER A 239 -11.07 3.35 11.83
N GLY A 240 -10.71 4.27 10.92
CA GLY A 240 -11.09 5.68 11.03
C GLY A 240 -10.13 6.51 11.89
N GLY A 241 -9.56 7.57 11.30
CA GLY A 241 -8.73 8.56 11.98
C GLY A 241 -7.39 8.08 12.57
N VAL A 242 -7.07 6.78 12.49
CA VAL A 242 -5.79 6.25 13.01
C VAL A 242 -4.64 6.65 12.10
N ASN A 243 -3.56 7.13 12.71
CA ASN A 243 -2.35 7.57 12.04
C ASN A 243 -1.12 7.33 12.94
N GLU A 244 0.08 7.68 12.46
CA GLU A 244 1.33 7.44 13.19
C GLU A 244 1.37 8.11 14.58
N ALA A 245 0.76 9.28 14.73
CA ALA A 245 0.80 10.06 15.97
C ALA A 245 -0.11 9.48 17.07
N ASN A 246 -1.24 8.85 16.70
CA ASN A 246 -2.22 8.35 17.66
C ASN A 246 -2.30 6.82 17.75
N LEU A 247 -1.48 6.07 16.98
CA LEU A 247 -1.51 4.61 16.91
C LEU A 247 -1.47 3.94 18.29
N ASP A 248 -0.61 4.42 19.20
CA ASP A 248 -0.40 3.78 20.51
C ASP A 248 -1.67 3.74 21.36
N ALA A 249 -2.58 4.70 21.19
CA ALA A 249 -3.85 4.71 21.90
C ALA A 249 -4.77 3.55 21.48
N TYR A 250 -4.55 2.98 20.30
CA TYR A 250 -5.33 1.88 19.73
C TYR A 250 -4.64 0.51 19.82
N LEU A 251 -3.42 0.44 20.35
CA LEU A 251 -2.74 -0.84 20.63
C LEU A 251 -3.35 -1.53 21.87
N ILE A 252 -4.64 -1.84 21.79
CA ILE A 252 -5.47 -2.33 22.89
C ILE A 252 -5.50 -3.86 22.86
N PRO A 253 -5.28 -4.57 23.99
CA PRO A 253 -5.45 -6.01 24.06
C PRO A 253 -6.85 -6.46 23.59
N GLY A 254 -6.88 -7.42 22.66
CA GLY A 254 -8.12 -7.93 22.05
C GLY A 254 -8.51 -7.25 20.75
N VAL A 255 -7.78 -6.21 20.31
CA VAL A 255 -7.80 -5.74 18.92
C VAL A 255 -6.90 -6.65 18.10
N ASP A 256 -7.36 -7.10 16.94
CA ASP A 256 -6.63 -8.00 16.04
C ASP A 256 -6.00 -7.25 14.85
N VAL A 257 -6.72 -6.22 14.35
CA VAL A 257 -6.35 -5.50 13.12
C VAL A 257 -6.59 -4.01 13.30
N ILE A 258 -5.70 -3.19 12.78
CA ILE A 258 -5.92 -1.73 12.62
C ILE A 258 -5.75 -1.39 11.13
N SER A 259 -6.83 -0.91 10.50
CA SER A 259 -6.84 -0.50 9.10
C SER A 259 -6.62 1.01 8.98
N ILE A 260 -5.59 1.38 8.21
CA ILE A 260 -5.07 2.75 8.17
C ILE A 260 -5.01 3.24 6.72
N GLY A 261 -5.93 4.13 6.35
CA GLY A 261 -5.95 4.72 5.02
C GLY A 261 -4.74 5.60 4.73
N ALA A 262 -4.19 6.26 5.76
CA ALA A 262 -3.03 7.14 5.63
C ALA A 262 -1.77 6.45 5.10
N LEU A 263 -1.67 5.11 5.20
CA LEU A 263 -0.58 4.33 4.61
C LEU A 263 -0.49 4.49 3.09
N THR A 264 -1.58 4.83 2.42
CA THR A 264 -1.64 4.91 0.96
C THR A 264 -2.09 6.28 0.44
N HIS A 265 -3.03 6.97 1.10
CA HIS A 265 -3.53 8.25 0.61
C HIS A 265 -2.78 9.51 1.14
N SER A 266 -1.86 9.35 2.12
CA SER A 266 -1.13 10.50 2.73
C SER A 266 0.37 10.19 2.87
N VAL A 267 0.94 9.60 1.84
CA VAL A 267 2.34 9.16 1.81
C VAL A 267 3.27 10.34 1.54
N HIS A 268 4.37 10.40 2.28
CA HIS A 268 5.52 11.21 1.91
C HIS A 268 6.51 10.34 1.13
N ALA A 269 6.77 10.70 -0.12
CA ALA A 269 7.73 10.01 -0.95
C ALA A 269 9.13 10.03 -0.31
N LEU A 270 9.85 8.92 -0.39
CA LEU A 270 11.24 8.86 0.09
C LEU A 270 12.14 9.56 -0.93
N ASP A 271 13.05 10.41 -0.48
CA ASP A 271 13.97 11.12 -1.37
C ASP A 271 15.02 10.17 -1.92
N ILE A 272 15.00 9.96 -3.25
CA ILE A 272 15.91 9.10 -4.01
C ILE A 272 16.29 9.83 -5.30
N SER A 273 17.55 9.80 -5.70
CA SER A 273 18.04 10.35 -6.97
C SER A 273 18.61 9.28 -7.89
N LEU A 274 18.71 9.61 -9.16
CA LEU A 274 19.51 8.91 -10.16
C LEU A 274 20.65 9.85 -10.59
N GLU A 275 21.89 9.45 -10.36
CA GLU A 275 23.06 10.19 -10.82
C GLU A 275 23.59 9.55 -12.09
N ILE A 276 23.55 10.29 -13.21
CA ILE A 276 23.92 9.79 -14.54
C ILE A 276 25.26 10.37 -14.92
N GLU A 277 26.16 9.50 -15.41
CA GLU A 277 27.47 9.85 -15.92
C GLU A 277 27.80 9.07 -17.20
N PRO A 278 28.71 9.55 -18.09
CA PRO A 278 29.22 8.77 -19.20
C PRO A 278 29.84 7.45 -18.72
N ALA A 279 29.63 6.34 -19.47
CA ALA A 279 30.13 5.01 -19.13
C ALA A 279 31.52 4.75 -19.73
#